data_e264a330f41b758407fe5d69320abf49
#
_entry.id   e264a330f41b758407fe5d69320abf49
#
_cell.length_a   1.000
_cell.length_b   1.000
_cell.length_c   1.000
_cell.angle_alpha   90.00
_cell.angle_beta   90.00
_cell.angle_gamma   90.00
#
_symmetry.space_group_name_H-M   'P 1'
#
loop_
_entity.id
_entity.type
_entity.pdbx_description
1 polymer ?
#
loop_
_entity_poly.entity_id
_entity_poly.type
_entity_poly.pdbx_seq_one_letter_code
_entity_poly.pdbx_strand_id
1 'polypeptide(L)'
;MKKYILLFSILLISCNAPVEDPQGSGYWAGGDGTEKFINASDVLTETYSKWVEAHNNKDIDAILSFQTDSIRIALANGNVINGKEAHAEALANYFTTDPNWNMYWALPYVGVSNGEEWIIAGQYVTNTSSDGEEIAVQRMIDAQFVDGLLNWVIVYDKQPPSQDLSLIHI
;
A
#
# COMPACT_ATOMS: atom_id res chain seq x y z
N MET A 1 -6.61 -64.32 -17.20
CA MET A 1 -6.01 -63.13 -16.59
C MET A 1 -6.09 -61.92 -17.51
N LYS A 2 -7.28 -61.52 -18.01
CA LYS A 2 -7.47 -60.40 -18.93
C LYS A 2 -8.67 -59.50 -18.56
N LYS A 3 -9.20 -59.58 -17.34
CA LYS A 3 -10.45 -58.85 -16.96
C LYS A 3 -10.23 -57.68 -15.98
N TYR A 4 -8.98 -57.37 -15.58
CA TYR A 4 -8.71 -56.32 -14.56
C TYR A 4 -8.07 -55.07 -15.13
N ILE A 5 -7.80 -55.00 -16.44
CA ILE A 5 -7.15 -53.85 -17.08
C ILE A 5 -8.15 -52.70 -17.41
N LEU A 6 -9.44 -53.03 -17.50
CA LEU A 6 -10.44 -52.04 -17.92
C LEU A 6 -10.98 -51.14 -16.79
N LEU A 7 -10.67 -51.47 -15.52
CA LEU A 7 -11.20 -50.73 -14.37
C LEU A 7 -10.28 -49.59 -13.90
N PHE A 8 -9.05 -49.52 -14.43
CA PHE A 8 -8.06 -48.50 -13.97
C PHE A 8 -8.00 -47.26 -14.85
N SER A 9 -8.72 -47.29 -16.02
CA SER A 9 -8.68 -46.19 -16.99
C SER A 9 -9.72 -45.08 -16.73
N ILE A 10 -10.58 -45.22 -15.72
CA ILE A 10 -11.68 -44.26 -15.45
C ILE A 10 -11.31 -43.24 -14.36
N LEU A 11 -10.17 -43.41 -13.67
CA LEU A 11 -9.77 -42.53 -12.56
C LEU A 11 -8.90 -41.31 -12.94
N LEU A 12 -8.68 -41.08 -14.25
CA LEU A 12 -7.89 -39.95 -14.73
C LEU A 12 -8.71 -38.85 -15.44
N ILE A 13 -10.03 -38.86 -15.30
CA ILE A 13 -10.83 -37.69 -15.61
C ILE A 13 -10.80 -36.83 -14.36
N SER A 14 -9.60 -36.29 -14.08
CA SER A 14 -9.44 -35.19 -13.14
C SER A 14 -10.24 -34.02 -13.65
N CYS A 15 -11.21 -33.58 -12.87
CA CYS A 15 -12.03 -32.42 -13.12
C CYS A 15 -11.13 -31.23 -13.45
N ASN A 16 -11.00 -30.87 -14.71
CA ASN A 16 -10.75 -29.50 -15.10
C ASN A 16 -12.08 -28.76 -14.89
N ALA A 17 -12.41 -28.47 -13.62
CA ALA A 17 -13.40 -27.45 -13.37
C ALA A 17 -12.83 -26.15 -14.02
N PRO A 18 -13.61 -25.45 -14.82
CA PRO A 18 -13.18 -24.16 -15.32
C PRO A 18 -12.80 -23.32 -14.11
N VAL A 19 -11.59 -22.79 -14.11
CA VAL A 19 -11.17 -21.79 -13.11
C VAL A 19 -12.07 -20.59 -13.39
N GLU A 20 -13.07 -20.38 -12.53
CA GLU A 20 -13.87 -19.16 -12.62
C GLU A 20 -12.93 -17.99 -12.44
N ASP A 21 -12.99 -17.01 -13.31
CA ASP A 21 -12.28 -15.76 -13.15
C ASP A 21 -12.63 -15.15 -11.78
N PRO A 22 -11.67 -14.61 -11.03
CA PRO A 22 -11.94 -14.07 -9.73
C PRO A 22 -13.00 -12.95 -9.84
N GLN A 23 -14.14 -13.18 -9.17
CA GLN A 23 -15.29 -12.27 -9.24
C GLN A 23 -15.03 -10.89 -8.67
N GLY A 24 -13.92 -10.68 -7.97
CA GLY A 24 -13.60 -9.43 -7.29
C GLY A 24 -14.66 -8.99 -6.27
N SER A 25 -14.31 -8.10 -5.38
CA SER A 25 -15.21 -7.53 -4.37
C SER A 25 -15.08 -6.01 -4.30
N GLY A 26 -15.98 -5.37 -3.56
CA GLY A 26 -16.03 -3.92 -3.48
C GLY A 26 -16.49 -3.28 -4.80
N TYR A 27 -16.34 -1.98 -4.89
CA TYR A 27 -16.51 -1.21 -6.12
C TYR A 27 -15.83 0.15 -5.99
N TRP A 28 -15.40 0.70 -7.11
CA TRP A 28 -14.93 2.07 -7.18
C TRP A 28 -16.13 3.00 -7.43
N ALA A 29 -16.41 3.88 -6.48
CA ALA A 29 -17.54 4.82 -6.59
C ALA A 29 -17.29 5.99 -7.55
N GLY A 30 -16.03 6.22 -7.96
CA GLY A 30 -15.68 7.11 -9.06
C GLY A 30 -15.93 6.41 -10.41
N GLY A 31 -16.19 7.16 -11.45
CA GLY A 31 -16.51 6.60 -12.76
C GLY A 31 -17.90 5.97 -12.80
N ASP A 32 -18.02 4.80 -13.45
CA ASP A 32 -19.29 4.08 -13.62
C ASP A 32 -19.66 3.14 -12.46
N GLY A 33 -18.78 3.03 -11.45
CA GLY A 33 -19.01 2.19 -10.28
C GLY A 33 -18.95 0.68 -10.53
N THR A 34 -18.40 0.24 -11.66
CA THR A 34 -18.35 -1.19 -12.03
C THR A 34 -17.03 -1.87 -11.66
N GLU A 35 -15.95 -1.10 -11.42
CA GLU A 35 -14.65 -1.66 -11.07
C GLU A 35 -14.71 -2.47 -9.78
N LYS A 36 -14.16 -3.68 -9.84
CA LYS A 36 -14.02 -4.60 -8.71
C LYS A 36 -12.55 -4.80 -8.41
N PHE A 37 -12.25 -5.29 -7.22
CA PHE A 37 -10.88 -5.50 -6.76
C PHE A 37 -10.66 -6.94 -6.35
N ILE A 38 -9.45 -7.45 -6.61
CA ILE A 38 -8.94 -8.72 -6.11
C ILE A 38 -7.58 -8.49 -5.46
N ASN A 39 -7.07 -9.48 -4.74
CA ASN A 39 -5.70 -9.39 -4.19
C ASN A 39 -4.69 -9.31 -5.34
N ALA A 40 -3.73 -8.42 -5.18
CA ALA A 40 -2.57 -8.32 -6.07
C ALA A 40 -1.41 -9.21 -5.58
N SER A 41 -0.27 -9.12 -6.25
CA SER A 41 0.96 -9.83 -5.89
C SER A 41 1.59 -9.28 -4.61
N ASP A 42 2.15 -10.16 -3.78
CA ASP A 42 2.93 -9.77 -2.59
C ASP A 42 4.19 -8.98 -2.94
N VAL A 43 4.63 -8.98 -4.19
CA VAL A 43 5.75 -8.15 -4.69
C VAL A 43 5.51 -6.67 -4.40
N LEU A 44 4.26 -6.20 -4.46
CA LEU A 44 3.92 -4.81 -4.12
C LEU A 44 4.19 -4.53 -2.63
N THR A 45 3.82 -5.48 -1.75
CA THR A 45 4.10 -5.39 -0.31
C THR A 45 5.59 -5.38 -0.02
N GLU A 46 6.37 -6.21 -0.73
CA GLU A 46 7.83 -6.24 -0.59
C GLU A 46 8.47 -4.92 -1.04
N THR A 47 8.03 -4.37 -2.17
CA THR A 47 8.50 -3.09 -2.69
C THR A 47 8.18 -1.96 -1.72
N TYR A 48 6.96 -1.92 -1.21
CA TYR A 48 6.54 -0.94 -0.22
C TYR A 48 7.34 -1.06 1.09
N SER A 49 7.60 -2.29 1.56
CA SER A 49 8.41 -2.53 2.77
C SER A 49 9.84 -2.00 2.63
N LYS A 50 10.47 -2.19 1.46
CA LYS A 50 11.80 -1.64 1.18
C LYS A 50 11.78 -0.11 1.11
N TRP A 51 10.72 0.47 0.59
CA TRP A 51 10.52 1.92 0.57
C TRP A 51 10.39 2.48 2.00
N VAL A 52 9.65 1.80 2.91
CA VAL A 52 9.57 2.12 4.34
C VAL A 52 10.94 2.00 5.02
N GLU A 53 11.68 0.92 4.73
CA GLU A 53 13.04 0.74 5.25
C GLU A 53 13.99 1.86 4.81
N ALA A 54 13.91 2.28 3.55
CA ALA A 54 14.70 3.41 3.03
C ALA A 54 14.37 4.72 3.78
N HIS A 55 13.10 4.95 4.15
CA HIS A 55 12.72 6.09 5.00
C HIS A 55 13.34 6.02 6.39
N ASN A 56 13.34 4.85 7.02
CA ASN A 56 13.97 4.66 8.34
C ASN A 56 15.49 4.84 8.29
N ASN A 57 16.10 4.48 7.16
CA ASN A 57 17.53 4.69 6.91
C ASN A 57 17.85 6.12 6.46
N LYS A 58 16.83 6.97 6.21
CA LYS A 58 16.96 8.34 5.67
C LYS A 58 17.72 8.39 4.34
N ASP A 59 17.61 7.31 3.57
CA ASP A 59 18.27 7.14 2.28
C ASP A 59 17.37 7.70 1.16
N ILE A 60 17.56 8.99 0.85
CA ILE A 60 16.76 9.69 -0.16
C ILE A 60 16.90 9.02 -1.53
N ASP A 61 18.10 8.65 -1.94
CA ASP A 61 18.34 8.03 -3.25
C ASP A 61 17.62 6.70 -3.37
N ALA A 62 17.68 5.85 -2.33
CA ALA A 62 16.94 4.60 -2.27
C ALA A 62 15.43 4.86 -2.30
N ILE A 63 14.90 5.82 -1.55
CA ILE A 63 13.47 6.18 -1.58
C ILE A 63 13.03 6.54 -2.99
N LEU A 64 13.77 7.43 -3.67
CA LEU A 64 13.45 7.89 -5.02
C LEU A 64 13.58 6.78 -6.06
N SER A 65 14.41 5.75 -5.83
CA SER A 65 14.56 4.62 -6.74
C SER A 65 13.29 3.75 -6.84
N PHE A 66 12.44 3.75 -5.81
CA PHE A 66 11.15 3.04 -5.79
C PHE A 66 9.99 3.81 -6.42
N GLN A 67 10.22 4.96 -7.02
CA GLN A 67 9.19 5.87 -7.50
C GLN A 67 9.29 6.12 -9.00
N THR A 68 8.16 6.44 -9.62
CA THR A 68 8.15 7.02 -10.97
C THR A 68 8.65 8.46 -10.93
N ASP A 69 9.15 8.98 -12.03
CA ASP A 69 9.59 10.39 -12.11
C ASP A 69 8.44 11.38 -11.87
N SER A 70 7.21 10.97 -12.20
CA SER A 70 5.98 11.74 -12.02
C SER A 70 5.27 11.46 -10.70
N ILE A 71 5.93 10.86 -9.71
CA ILE A 71 5.34 10.54 -8.40
C ILE A 71 4.50 11.71 -7.87
N ARG A 72 3.32 11.40 -7.35
CA ARG A 72 2.46 12.36 -6.68
C ARG A 72 2.20 11.88 -5.26
N ILE A 73 2.42 12.75 -4.27
CA ILE A 73 2.18 12.42 -2.86
C ILE A 73 1.22 13.44 -2.27
N ALA A 74 0.01 12.99 -1.94
CA ALA A 74 -0.99 13.80 -1.25
C ALA A 74 -0.82 13.61 0.26
N LEU A 75 -0.39 14.65 0.95
CA LEU A 75 -0.14 14.64 2.39
C LEU A 75 -1.42 14.81 3.19
N ALA A 76 -1.44 14.31 4.44
CA ALA A 76 -2.59 14.40 5.34
C ALA A 76 -3.04 15.84 5.66
N ASN A 77 -2.16 16.84 5.50
CA ASN A 77 -2.49 18.26 5.67
C ASN A 77 -3.08 18.93 4.42
N GLY A 78 -3.30 18.15 3.34
CA GLY A 78 -3.84 18.62 2.07
C GLY A 78 -2.81 19.15 1.06
N ASN A 79 -1.54 19.25 1.44
CA ASN A 79 -0.47 19.59 0.49
C ASN A 79 -0.19 18.43 -0.46
N VAL A 80 0.30 18.75 -1.66
CA VAL A 80 0.67 17.77 -2.67
C VAL A 80 2.10 18.00 -3.12
N ILE A 81 2.90 16.94 -3.12
CA ILE A 81 4.25 16.91 -3.66
C ILE A 81 4.16 16.27 -5.04
N ASN A 82 4.75 16.90 -6.06
CA ASN A 82 4.76 16.38 -7.43
C ASN A 82 6.20 16.22 -7.94
N GLY A 83 6.54 15.01 -8.34
CA GLY A 83 7.84 14.65 -8.90
C GLY A 83 8.92 14.36 -7.86
N LYS A 84 9.96 13.62 -8.30
CA LYS A 84 11.06 13.18 -7.44
C LYS A 84 11.87 14.32 -6.83
N GLU A 85 12.12 15.40 -7.58
CA GLU A 85 12.90 16.54 -7.09
C GLU A 85 12.20 17.21 -5.89
N ALA A 86 10.91 17.53 -6.03
CA ALA A 86 10.14 18.11 -4.94
C ALA A 86 10.03 17.14 -3.74
N HIS A 87 9.98 15.84 -4.00
CA HIS A 87 9.97 14.84 -2.92
C HIS A 87 11.32 14.79 -2.21
N ALA A 88 12.44 14.85 -2.92
CA ALA A 88 13.77 14.89 -2.30
C ALA A 88 13.93 16.09 -1.36
N GLU A 89 13.48 17.29 -1.78
CA GLU A 89 13.47 18.48 -0.93
C GLU A 89 12.59 18.30 0.32
N ALA A 90 11.39 17.74 0.15
CA ALA A 90 10.48 17.47 1.26
C ALA A 90 11.07 16.46 2.25
N LEU A 91 11.72 15.40 1.76
CA LEU A 91 12.40 14.39 2.58
C LEU A 91 13.56 14.98 3.37
N ALA A 92 14.40 15.82 2.76
CA ALA A 92 15.50 16.47 3.45
C ALA A 92 15.03 17.28 4.66
N ASN A 93 13.90 17.99 4.51
CA ASN A 93 13.28 18.71 5.63
C ASN A 93 12.61 17.74 6.64
N TYR A 94 11.91 16.72 6.17
CA TYR A 94 11.21 15.76 7.03
C TYR A 94 12.17 14.99 7.93
N PHE A 95 13.33 14.61 7.43
CA PHE A 95 14.33 13.85 8.20
C PHE A 95 14.98 14.64 9.34
N THR A 96 14.80 15.96 9.41
CA THR A 96 15.19 16.76 10.58
C THR A 96 14.35 16.45 11.82
N THR A 97 13.16 15.84 11.65
CA THR A 97 12.26 15.42 12.73
C THR A 97 12.53 14.01 13.25
N ASP A 98 13.59 13.36 12.78
CA ASP A 98 13.99 12.00 13.15
C ASP A 98 12.86 10.96 13.06
N PRO A 99 12.19 10.83 11.88
CA PRO A 99 11.04 9.96 11.74
C PRO A 99 11.43 8.48 11.82
N ASN A 100 10.56 7.68 12.46
CA ASN A 100 10.62 6.24 12.43
C ASN A 100 9.27 5.67 12.01
N TRP A 101 9.27 4.80 11.00
CA TRP A 101 8.08 4.20 10.42
C TRP A 101 8.01 2.71 10.77
N ASN A 102 6.95 2.30 11.42
CA ASN A 102 6.70 0.92 11.80
C ASN A 102 5.41 0.44 11.12
N MET A 103 5.55 -0.22 9.96
CA MET A 103 4.44 -0.85 9.26
C MET A 103 4.00 -2.11 10.00
N TYR A 104 2.71 -2.24 10.29
CA TYR A 104 2.15 -3.39 11.00
C TYR A 104 1.20 -4.22 10.14
N TRP A 105 0.72 -3.72 9.00
CA TRP A 105 0.02 -4.49 7.98
C TRP A 105 0.07 -3.79 6.62
N ALA A 106 -0.11 -4.60 5.57
CA ALA A 106 -0.32 -4.12 4.22
C ALA A 106 -1.20 -5.11 3.45
N LEU A 107 -1.97 -4.59 2.49
CA LEU A 107 -2.85 -5.38 1.61
C LEU A 107 -2.68 -4.86 0.18
N PRO A 108 -2.07 -5.66 -0.71
CA PRO A 108 -2.01 -5.34 -2.12
C PRO A 108 -3.31 -5.72 -2.82
N TYR A 109 -3.80 -4.87 -3.72
CA TYR A 109 -5.00 -5.13 -4.51
C TYR A 109 -4.86 -4.60 -5.94
N VAL A 110 -5.65 -5.16 -6.83
CA VAL A 110 -5.65 -4.79 -8.26
C VAL A 110 -7.08 -4.69 -8.77
N GLY A 111 -7.32 -3.71 -9.61
CA GLY A 111 -8.59 -3.54 -10.31
C GLY A 111 -8.77 -4.64 -11.36
N VAL A 112 -9.93 -5.29 -11.36
CA VAL A 112 -10.22 -6.45 -12.24
C VAL A 112 -10.28 -6.04 -13.70
N SER A 113 -10.85 -4.87 -14.01
CA SER A 113 -11.05 -4.42 -15.39
C SER A 113 -9.99 -3.44 -15.87
N ASN A 114 -9.46 -2.58 -14.98
CA ASN A 114 -8.48 -1.57 -15.35
C ASN A 114 -7.02 -1.99 -15.11
N GLY A 115 -6.81 -3.07 -14.31
CA GLY A 115 -5.47 -3.58 -14.00
C GLY A 115 -4.62 -2.65 -13.14
N GLU A 116 -5.19 -1.61 -12.54
CA GLU A 116 -4.45 -0.72 -11.66
C GLU A 116 -4.04 -1.41 -10.36
N GLU A 117 -2.76 -1.41 -10.07
CA GLU A 117 -2.18 -2.02 -8.89
C GLU A 117 -2.03 -1.02 -7.75
N TRP A 118 -2.50 -1.41 -6.59
CA TRP A 118 -2.51 -0.57 -5.40
C TRP A 118 -2.09 -1.36 -4.16
N ILE A 119 -1.68 -0.65 -3.13
CA ILE A 119 -1.51 -1.16 -1.78
C ILE A 119 -2.17 -0.22 -0.78
N ILE A 120 -2.84 -0.79 0.21
CA ILE A 120 -3.23 -0.06 1.41
C ILE A 120 -2.41 -0.59 2.58
N ALA A 121 -1.80 0.30 3.37
CA ALA A 121 -0.94 -0.09 4.48
C ALA A 121 -1.21 0.75 5.73
N GLY A 122 -1.13 0.10 6.89
CA GLY A 122 -1.20 0.75 8.18
C GLY A 122 0.16 0.76 8.87
N GLN A 123 0.52 1.90 9.44
CA GLN A 123 1.80 2.07 10.12
C GLN A 123 1.72 3.09 11.26
N TYR A 124 2.58 2.95 12.25
CA TYR A 124 2.87 3.99 13.22
C TYR A 124 4.08 4.78 12.76
N VAL A 125 4.00 6.09 12.89
CA VAL A 125 5.13 6.99 12.60
C VAL A 125 5.39 7.81 13.84
N THR A 126 6.62 7.76 14.34
CA THR A 126 7.09 8.66 15.39
C THR A 126 7.98 9.74 14.79
N ASN A 127 7.91 10.94 15.32
CA ASN A 127 8.74 12.08 14.95
C ASN A 127 9.14 12.81 16.21
N THR A 128 10.26 13.50 16.16
CA THR A 128 10.68 14.40 17.25
C THR A 128 10.25 15.83 16.92
N SER A 129 9.47 16.45 17.80
CA SER A 129 9.05 17.85 17.67
C SER A 129 10.21 18.81 17.91
N SER A 130 10.02 20.10 17.60
CA SER A 130 11.06 21.15 17.77
C SER A 130 11.49 21.37 19.23
N ASP A 131 10.67 20.99 20.19
CA ASP A 131 10.93 21.03 21.63
C ASP A 131 11.48 19.71 22.20
N GLY A 132 11.72 18.72 21.31
CA GLY A 132 12.31 17.42 21.64
C GLY A 132 11.31 16.38 22.14
N GLU A 133 10.02 16.63 22.05
CA GLU A 133 9.00 15.65 22.41
C GLU A 133 8.78 14.66 21.25
N GLU A 134 8.59 13.38 21.58
CA GLU A 134 8.19 12.37 20.60
C GLU A 134 6.70 12.50 20.31
N ILE A 135 6.37 12.65 19.03
CA ILE A 135 5.00 12.65 18.52
C ILE A 135 4.78 11.39 17.71
N ALA A 136 3.77 10.59 18.10
CA ALA A 136 3.36 9.41 17.36
C ALA A 136 2.04 9.67 16.62
N VAL A 137 1.97 9.25 15.36
CA VAL A 137 0.73 9.25 14.58
C VAL A 137 0.44 7.85 14.06
N GLN A 138 -0.84 7.50 13.99
CA GLN A 138 -1.28 6.33 13.23
C GLN A 138 -1.53 6.78 11.80
N ARG A 139 -0.77 6.21 10.88
CA ARG A 139 -0.80 6.56 9.46
C ARG A 139 -1.38 5.44 8.63
N MET A 140 -2.27 5.78 7.71
CA MET A 140 -2.67 4.93 6.62
C MET A 140 -2.09 5.48 5.31
N ILE A 141 -1.64 4.58 4.47
CA ILE A 141 -1.16 4.90 3.12
C ILE A 141 -2.04 4.13 2.15
N ASP A 142 -2.45 4.81 1.10
CA ASP A 142 -3.01 4.20 -0.11
C ASP A 142 -2.09 4.58 -1.28
N ALA A 143 -1.51 3.60 -1.96
CA ALA A 143 -0.49 3.88 -2.95
C ALA A 143 -0.66 3.06 -4.22
N GLN A 144 -0.65 3.75 -5.36
CA GLN A 144 -0.70 3.19 -6.70
C GLN A 144 0.70 2.84 -7.18
N PHE A 145 0.80 1.70 -7.86
CA PHE A 145 2.00 1.28 -8.57
C PHE A 145 1.78 1.35 -10.09
N VAL A 146 2.84 1.74 -10.79
CA VAL A 146 2.95 1.67 -12.25
C VAL A 146 4.30 1.02 -12.56
N ASP A 147 4.30 -0.07 -13.32
CA ASP A 147 5.51 -0.83 -13.65
C ASP A 147 6.34 -1.22 -12.41
N GLY A 148 5.67 -1.55 -11.29
CA GLY A 148 6.30 -1.93 -10.04
C GLY A 148 6.89 -0.77 -9.22
N LEU A 149 6.70 0.48 -9.64
CA LEU A 149 7.15 1.69 -8.95
C LEU A 149 5.96 2.48 -8.38
N LEU A 150 6.16 3.10 -7.23
CA LEU A 150 5.18 4.00 -6.61
C LEU A 150 4.93 5.22 -7.53
N ASN A 151 3.68 5.45 -7.89
CA ASN A 151 3.28 6.54 -8.78
C ASN A 151 2.38 7.57 -8.10
N TRP A 152 1.50 7.12 -7.22
CA TRP A 152 0.63 8.00 -6.43
C TRP A 152 0.54 7.47 -5.01
N VAL A 153 0.77 8.33 -4.03
CA VAL A 153 0.70 8.03 -2.61
C VAL A 153 -0.27 8.98 -1.94
N ILE A 154 -1.23 8.45 -1.19
CA ILE A 154 -2.19 9.22 -0.41
C ILE A 154 -1.94 8.91 1.06
N VAL A 155 -1.74 9.94 1.86
CA VAL A 155 -1.40 9.83 3.29
C VAL A 155 -2.59 10.26 4.13
N TYR A 156 -2.99 9.42 5.08
CA TYR A 156 -4.04 9.70 6.06
C TYR A 156 -3.44 9.55 7.46
N ASP A 157 -3.39 10.64 8.21
CA ASP A 157 -2.88 10.63 9.59
C ASP A 157 -4.02 10.79 10.59
N LYS A 158 -4.09 9.87 11.54
CA LYS A 158 -4.89 10.02 12.74
C LYS A 158 -4.01 10.56 13.84
N GLN A 159 -4.26 11.79 14.23
CA GLN A 159 -3.63 12.38 15.41
C GLN A 159 -4.00 11.57 16.67
N PRO A 160 -3.08 11.40 17.63
CA PRO A 160 -3.45 10.88 18.93
C PRO A 160 -4.59 11.73 19.50
N PRO A 161 -5.54 11.12 20.23
CA PRO A 161 -6.59 11.91 20.85
C PRO A 161 -5.92 12.98 21.73
N SER A 162 -6.32 14.23 21.55
CA SER A 162 -5.94 15.28 22.50
C SER A 162 -6.28 14.77 23.90
N GLN A 163 -5.42 14.98 24.88
CA GLN A 163 -5.62 14.47 26.26
C GLN A 163 -6.94 14.96 26.91
N ASP A 164 -7.66 15.83 26.25
CA ASP A 164 -8.97 16.31 26.67
C ASP A 164 -10.09 15.36 26.22
N LEU A 165 -10.10 14.15 26.79
CA LEU A 165 -11.16 13.14 26.59
C LEU A 165 -12.49 13.52 27.27
N SER A 166 -12.62 14.70 27.83
CA SER A 166 -13.82 15.13 28.57
C SER A 166 -15.07 15.32 27.69
N LEU A 167 -14.95 15.23 26.35
CA LEU A 167 -16.03 15.52 25.41
C LEU A 167 -16.47 14.35 24.52
N ILE A 168 -15.98 13.12 24.74
CA ILE A 168 -16.53 11.96 24.02
C ILE A 168 -17.69 11.38 24.83
N HIS A 169 -18.86 11.99 24.68
CA HIS A 169 -20.12 11.34 24.96
C HIS A 169 -20.55 10.56 23.72
N ILE A 170 -20.40 9.22 23.79
CA ILE A 170 -21.08 8.29 22.86
C ILE A 170 -22.43 7.95 23.48
#